data_d3a84439c6959cdc753c8f2dd23fea29
#
_entry.id   d3a84439c6959cdc753c8f2dd23fea29
#
_cell.length_a   1.000
_cell.length_b   1.000
_cell.length_c   1.000
_cell.angle_alpha   90.00
_cell.angle_beta   90.00
_cell.angle_gamma   90.00
#
_symmetry.space_group_name_H-M   'P 1'
#
loop_
_entity.id
_entity.type
_entity.pdbx_description
1 polymer ?
#
loop_
_entity_poly.entity_id
_entity_poly.type
_entity_poly.pdbx_seq_one_letter_code
_entity_poly.pdbx_strand_id
1 'polypeptide(L)'
;MREQILKTEEISARLLSCNTVIVGTGAAGYNAADRLWELGQQDILIVTENRMAGTSRNTGSDKQTYYKLTLSGEIPDSVLEMAENLFAGQCVDGDLALCEAALSVQSFMRLVELGVPFPKNRYGEYVGYK
;
A
#
# COMPACT_ATOMS: atom_id res chain seq x y z
N MET A 1 5.87 -22.64 -4.18
CA MET A 1 7.21 -22.51 -3.57
C MET A 1 7.89 -23.87 -3.47
N ARG A 2 9.16 -23.97 -3.84
CA ARG A 2 9.99 -25.19 -3.69
C ARG A 2 11.15 -24.88 -2.74
N GLU A 3 11.53 -25.89 -1.94
CA GLU A 3 12.64 -25.77 -1.02
C GLU A 3 13.69 -26.83 -1.35
N GLN A 4 14.96 -26.44 -1.35
CA GLN A 4 16.13 -27.30 -1.56
C GLN A 4 17.23 -26.92 -0.57
N ILE A 5 18.02 -27.90 -0.17
CA ILE A 5 19.23 -27.65 0.60
C ILE A 5 20.43 -27.85 -0.33
N LEU A 6 21.13 -26.74 -0.57
CA LEU A 6 22.41 -26.77 -1.29
C LEU A 6 23.51 -27.00 -0.27
N LYS A 7 24.29 -28.11 -0.47
CA LYS A 7 25.44 -28.40 0.33
C LYS A 7 26.69 -28.41 -0.56
N THR A 8 27.67 -27.62 -0.18
CA THR A 8 29.04 -27.67 -0.70
C THR A 8 29.94 -28.07 0.44
N GLU A 9 31.23 -28.26 0.16
CA GLU A 9 32.22 -28.61 1.20
C GLU A 9 32.33 -27.55 2.29
N GLU A 10 32.03 -26.29 1.97
CA GLU A 10 32.18 -25.14 2.88
C GLU A 10 30.86 -24.56 3.37
N ILE A 11 29.73 -24.71 2.62
CA ILE A 11 28.49 -24.02 2.89
C ILE A 11 27.29 -24.97 2.80
N SER A 12 26.38 -24.83 3.76
CA SER A 12 25.05 -25.39 3.67
C SER A 12 24.05 -24.26 3.64
N ALA A 13 23.33 -24.10 2.51
CA ALA A 13 22.35 -23.03 2.31
C ALA A 13 20.97 -23.61 1.99
N ARG A 14 19.95 -22.96 2.52
CA ARG A 14 18.55 -23.22 2.22
C ARG A 14 18.14 -22.37 1.03
N LEU A 15 17.78 -23.01 -0.08
CA LEU A 15 17.29 -22.34 -1.28
C LEU A 15 15.77 -22.43 -1.34
N LEU A 16 15.12 -21.29 -1.42
CA LEU A 16 13.69 -21.17 -1.66
C LEU A 16 13.47 -20.65 -3.08
N SER A 17 12.72 -21.40 -3.89
CA SER A 17 12.34 -21.00 -5.24
C SER A 17 10.84 -20.74 -5.30
N CYS A 18 10.45 -19.57 -5.80
CA CYS A 18 9.08 -19.17 -5.98
C CYS A 18 8.94 -18.37 -7.28
N ASN A 19 7.72 -18.10 -7.70
CA ASN A 19 7.47 -17.29 -8.89
C ASN A 19 7.84 -15.81 -8.65
N THR A 20 7.41 -15.27 -7.50
CA THR A 20 7.61 -13.84 -7.20
C THR A 20 8.18 -13.66 -5.80
N VAL A 21 9.26 -12.90 -5.70
CA VAL A 21 9.84 -12.45 -4.42
C VAL A 21 9.56 -10.96 -4.27
N ILE A 22 8.99 -10.59 -3.13
CA ILE A 22 8.76 -9.20 -2.73
C ILE A 22 9.68 -8.90 -1.56
N VAL A 23 10.49 -7.87 -1.68
CA VAL A 23 11.41 -7.44 -0.62
C VAL A 23 10.81 -6.28 0.14
N GLY A 24 10.57 -6.49 1.43
CA GLY A 24 10.01 -5.50 2.35
C GLY A 24 8.54 -5.70 2.67
N THR A 25 8.16 -5.26 3.88
CA THR A 25 6.80 -5.33 4.43
C THR A 25 6.17 -3.95 4.65
N GLY A 26 6.57 -2.96 3.85
CA GLY A 26 5.91 -1.67 3.79
C GLY A 26 4.61 -1.72 2.98
N ALA A 27 3.92 -0.58 2.86
CA ALA A 27 2.66 -0.47 2.12
C ALA A 27 2.80 -0.96 0.67
N ALA A 28 3.88 -0.60 -0.02
CA ALA A 28 4.14 -1.02 -1.40
C ALA A 28 4.29 -2.55 -1.52
N GLY A 29 5.06 -3.17 -0.62
CA GLY A 29 5.26 -4.62 -0.64
C GLY A 29 3.97 -5.41 -0.38
N TYR A 30 3.20 -5.00 0.62
CA TYR A 30 1.91 -5.63 0.90
C TYR A 30 0.89 -5.40 -0.22
N ASN A 31 0.81 -4.19 -0.78
CA ASN A 31 -0.09 -3.91 -1.89
C ASN A 31 0.27 -4.73 -3.14
N ALA A 32 1.56 -4.90 -3.42
CA ALA A 32 2.01 -5.75 -4.53
C ALA A 32 1.61 -7.22 -4.31
N ALA A 33 1.78 -7.74 -3.09
CA ALA A 33 1.38 -9.11 -2.75
C ALA A 33 -0.13 -9.32 -2.85
N ASP A 34 -0.91 -8.39 -2.29
CA ASP A 34 -2.37 -8.41 -2.33
C ASP A 34 -2.88 -8.38 -3.78
N ARG A 35 -2.33 -7.49 -4.59
CA ARG A 35 -2.73 -7.37 -6.00
C ARG A 35 -2.35 -8.59 -6.84
N LEU A 36 -1.17 -9.15 -6.62
CA LEU A 36 -0.76 -10.39 -7.28
C LEU A 36 -1.68 -11.55 -6.90
N TRP A 37 -2.04 -11.65 -5.62
CA TRP A 37 -2.98 -12.66 -5.14
C TRP A 37 -4.35 -12.55 -5.80
N GLU A 38 -4.91 -11.34 -5.90
CA GLU A 38 -6.17 -11.07 -6.60
C GLU A 38 -6.11 -11.49 -8.09
N LEU A 39 -4.96 -11.32 -8.72
CA LEU A 39 -4.70 -11.72 -10.11
C LEU A 39 -4.43 -13.22 -10.28
N GLY A 40 -4.54 -14.01 -9.20
CA GLY A 40 -4.36 -15.46 -9.21
C GLY A 40 -2.92 -15.93 -9.04
N GLN A 41 -1.95 -15.03 -8.82
CA GLN A 41 -0.58 -15.40 -8.51
C GLN A 41 -0.45 -15.73 -7.02
N GLN A 42 -0.32 -17.02 -6.70
CA GLN A 42 -0.26 -17.49 -5.32
C GLN A 42 1.15 -17.92 -4.86
N ASP A 43 2.07 -18.11 -5.79
CA ASP A 43 3.45 -18.51 -5.49
C ASP A 43 4.32 -17.28 -5.22
N ILE A 44 4.03 -16.60 -4.11
CA ILE A 44 4.63 -15.33 -3.68
C ILE A 44 5.39 -15.56 -2.37
N LEU A 45 6.59 -15.00 -2.27
CA LEU A 45 7.38 -14.94 -1.06
C LEU A 45 7.67 -13.50 -0.68
N ILE A 46 7.30 -13.09 0.52
CA ILE A 46 7.68 -11.79 1.08
C ILE A 46 8.89 -11.99 1.97
N VAL A 47 9.97 -11.28 1.68
CA VAL A 47 11.21 -11.31 2.46
C VAL A 47 11.40 -9.98 3.16
N THR A 48 11.64 -10.00 4.45
CA THR A 48 11.85 -8.81 5.27
C THR A 48 12.81 -9.11 6.41
N GLU A 49 13.53 -8.11 6.85
CA GLU A 49 14.41 -8.22 8.02
C GLU A 49 13.60 -8.51 9.30
N ASN A 50 12.45 -7.86 9.44
CA ASN A 50 11.53 -8.07 10.54
C ASN A 50 10.09 -7.84 10.09
N ARG A 51 9.17 -8.76 10.45
CA ARG A 51 7.75 -8.64 10.11
C ARG A 51 7.10 -7.35 10.62
N MET A 52 7.62 -6.78 11.69
CA MET A 52 7.14 -5.55 12.31
C MET A 52 7.92 -4.31 11.84
N ALA A 53 8.92 -4.47 10.99
CA ALA A 53 9.66 -3.39 10.37
C ALA A 53 8.84 -2.74 9.24
N GLY A 54 9.41 -1.69 8.68
CA GLY A 54 8.81 -0.93 7.59
C GLY A 54 8.38 0.46 8.03
N THR A 55 8.71 1.43 7.23
CA THR A 55 8.39 2.84 7.45
C THR A 55 6.88 3.06 7.57
N SER A 56 6.09 2.45 6.71
CA SER A 56 4.62 2.58 6.72
C SER A 56 3.97 2.18 8.04
N ARG A 57 4.59 1.26 8.80
CA ARG A 57 4.11 0.85 10.11
C ARG A 57 4.61 1.76 11.25
N ASN A 58 5.82 2.27 11.12
CA ASN A 58 6.56 2.87 12.24
C ASN A 58 6.64 4.39 12.19
N THR A 59 6.02 5.05 11.22
CA THR A 59 6.04 6.51 11.04
C THR A 59 4.67 7.17 11.21
N GLY A 60 3.71 6.47 11.78
CA GLY A 60 2.39 7.02 12.05
C GLY A 60 2.41 8.10 13.14
N SER A 61 1.44 9.01 13.09
CA SER A 61 1.14 9.95 14.17
C SER A 61 -0.37 10.01 14.42
N ASP A 62 -0.76 10.55 15.56
CA ASP A 62 -2.17 10.79 15.94
C ASP A 62 -2.90 11.80 15.03
N LYS A 63 -2.13 12.58 14.26
CA LYS A 63 -2.65 13.58 13.31
C LYS A 63 -2.69 13.06 11.86
N GLN A 64 -2.37 11.80 11.65
CA GLN A 64 -2.31 11.22 10.32
C GLN A 64 -3.71 11.05 9.75
N THR A 65 -3.93 11.58 8.54
CA THR A 65 -5.16 11.44 7.77
C THR A 65 -4.86 10.73 6.46
N TYR A 66 -5.85 10.06 5.91
CA TYR A 66 -5.76 9.49 4.57
C TYR A 66 -6.19 10.54 3.55
N TYR A 67 -5.26 11.02 2.74
CA TYR A 67 -5.53 12.01 1.70
C TYR A 67 -6.06 11.33 0.45
N LYS A 68 -7.26 11.69 0.04
CA LYS A 68 -7.96 11.14 -1.12
C LYS A 68 -9.02 12.10 -1.64
N LEU A 69 -9.50 11.85 -2.83
CA LEU A 69 -10.70 12.54 -3.35
C LEU A 69 -11.91 12.30 -2.44
N THR A 70 -12.82 13.25 -2.40
CA THR A 70 -14.07 13.14 -1.66
C THR A 70 -14.93 12.00 -2.22
N LEU A 71 -15.58 11.27 -1.31
CA LEU A 71 -16.52 10.20 -1.70
C LEU A 71 -17.91 10.75 -2.02
N SER A 72 -18.26 11.85 -1.36
CA SER A 72 -19.52 12.55 -1.52
C SER A 72 -19.38 13.91 -0.88
N GLY A 73 -20.19 14.85 -1.24
CA GLY A 73 -20.23 16.12 -0.55
C GLY A 73 -20.48 17.32 -1.45
N GLU A 74 -20.65 18.45 -0.81
CA GLU A 74 -20.95 19.73 -1.45
C GLU A 74 -19.69 20.42 -2.00
N ILE A 75 -18.49 19.94 -1.63
CA ILE A 75 -17.23 20.55 -2.07
C ILE A 75 -16.70 19.73 -3.24
N PRO A 76 -16.70 20.29 -4.43
CA PRO A 76 -16.08 19.63 -5.57
C PRO A 76 -14.58 19.54 -5.36
N ASP A 77 -14.01 18.41 -5.72
CA ASP A 77 -12.59 18.22 -5.93
C ASP A 77 -12.37 17.47 -7.26
N SER A 78 -11.16 17.46 -7.74
CA SER A 78 -10.83 16.79 -8.98
C SER A 78 -9.48 16.06 -8.89
N VAL A 79 -9.31 15.06 -9.74
CA VAL A 79 -8.05 14.34 -9.88
C VAL A 79 -6.90 15.31 -10.17
N LEU A 80 -7.12 16.28 -11.06
CA LEU A 80 -6.12 17.26 -11.43
C LEU A 80 -5.73 18.16 -10.25
N GLU A 81 -6.73 18.71 -9.54
CA GLU A 81 -6.49 19.57 -8.38
C GLU A 81 -5.72 18.83 -7.28
N MET A 82 -6.09 17.58 -6.98
CA MET A 82 -5.36 16.78 -6.01
C MET A 82 -3.93 16.50 -6.47
N ALA A 83 -3.72 16.17 -7.76
CA ALA A 83 -2.39 15.95 -8.30
C ALA A 83 -1.53 17.22 -8.27
N GLU A 84 -2.08 18.38 -8.59
CA GLU A 84 -1.40 19.67 -8.50
C GLU A 84 -1.01 20.00 -7.06
N ASN A 85 -1.88 19.74 -6.09
CA ASN A 85 -1.58 19.91 -4.67
C ASN A 85 -0.45 18.99 -4.20
N LEU A 86 -0.42 17.74 -4.63
CA LEU A 86 0.67 16.81 -4.34
C LEU A 86 1.98 17.26 -4.98
N PHE A 87 1.93 17.79 -6.19
CA PHE A 87 3.08 18.25 -6.94
C PHE A 87 3.60 19.63 -6.50
N ALA A 88 2.79 20.43 -5.81
CA ALA A 88 3.14 21.80 -5.40
C ALA A 88 4.43 21.88 -4.57
N GLY A 89 4.74 20.85 -3.79
CA GLY A 89 5.99 20.72 -3.03
C GLY A 89 7.22 20.36 -3.87
N GLN A 90 7.07 20.05 -5.14
CA GLN A 90 8.12 19.63 -6.09
C GLN A 90 8.98 18.45 -5.60
N CYS A 91 8.46 17.63 -4.71
CA CYS A 91 9.14 16.47 -4.14
C CYS A 91 8.60 15.13 -4.67
N VAL A 92 7.68 15.18 -5.64
CA VAL A 92 7.07 14.00 -6.25
C VAL A 92 7.14 14.11 -7.78
N ASP A 93 7.09 12.96 -8.44
CA ASP A 93 6.92 12.89 -9.88
C ASP A 93 5.46 13.24 -10.25
N GLY A 94 5.25 14.08 -11.27
CA GLY A 94 3.93 14.58 -11.64
C GLY A 94 2.99 13.49 -12.17
N ASP A 95 3.53 12.52 -12.93
CA ASP A 95 2.73 11.41 -13.45
C ASP A 95 2.32 10.47 -12.31
N LEU A 96 3.20 10.23 -11.34
CA LEU A 96 2.87 9.46 -10.14
C LEU A 96 1.84 10.18 -9.27
N ALA A 97 1.94 11.51 -9.11
CA ALA A 97 0.94 12.31 -8.40
C ALA A 97 -0.44 12.20 -9.04
N LEU A 98 -0.50 12.24 -10.37
CA LEU A 98 -1.74 12.07 -11.13
C LEU A 98 -2.32 10.66 -10.96
N CYS A 99 -1.50 9.62 -11.03
CA CYS A 99 -1.91 8.25 -10.78
C CYS A 99 -2.43 8.05 -9.35
N GLU A 100 -1.74 8.60 -8.35
CA GLU A 100 -2.15 8.54 -6.95
C GLU A 100 -3.51 9.22 -6.74
N ALA A 101 -3.68 10.42 -7.28
CA ALA A 101 -4.94 11.14 -7.22
C ALA A 101 -6.08 10.35 -7.87
N ALA A 102 -5.88 9.84 -9.08
CA ALA A 102 -6.89 9.08 -9.83
C ALA A 102 -7.33 7.80 -9.11
N LEU A 103 -6.41 7.13 -8.42
CA LEU A 103 -6.65 5.85 -7.73
C LEU A 103 -6.94 6.02 -6.23
N SER A 104 -6.94 7.23 -5.69
CA SER A 104 -7.01 7.49 -4.25
C SER A 104 -8.26 6.92 -3.58
N VAL A 105 -9.43 7.04 -4.22
CA VAL A 105 -10.68 6.48 -3.70
C VAL A 105 -10.67 4.95 -3.75
N GLN A 106 -10.18 4.37 -4.84
CA GLN A 106 -10.10 2.92 -4.98
C GLN A 106 -9.16 2.32 -3.91
N SER A 107 -8.01 2.94 -3.69
CA SER A 107 -7.04 2.52 -2.68
C SER A 107 -7.63 2.64 -1.26
N PHE A 108 -8.38 3.70 -0.98
CA PHE A 108 -9.09 3.85 0.28
C PHE A 108 -10.12 2.73 0.50
N MET A 109 -10.94 2.44 -0.50
CA MET A 109 -11.94 1.38 -0.41
C MET A 109 -11.29 0.01 -0.22
N ARG A 110 -10.14 -0.23 -0.84
CA ARG A 110 -9.38 -1.46 -0.62
C ARG A 110 -8.93 -1.61 0.84
N LEU A 111 -8.47 -0.53 1.47
CA LEU A 111 -8.14 -0.56 2.90
C LEU A 111 -9.36 -0.84 3.78
N VAL A 112 -10.52 -0.29 3.41
CA VAL A 112 -11.80 -0.59 4.09
C VAL A 112 -12.15 -2.07 3.98
N GLU A 113 -12.04 -2.67 2.81
CA GLU A 113 -12.27 -4.10 2.57
C GLU A 113 -11.31 -4.98 3.37
N LEU A 114 -10.06 -4.57 3.51
CA LEU A 114 -9.06 -5.23 4.35
C LEU A 114 -9.32 -5.07 5.86
N GLY A 115 -10.35 -4.30 6.25
CA GLY A 115 -10.78 -4.15 7.64
C GLY A 115 -10.12 -3.01 8.40
N VAL A 116 -9.50 -2.04 7.72
CA VAL A 116 -8.97 -0.84 8.39
C VAL A 116 -10.13 -0.03 8.99
N PRO A 117 -10.14 0.24 10.30
CA PRO A 117 -11.28 0.85 10.99
C PRO A 117 -11.27 2.38 10.85
N PHE A 118 -11.54 2.89 9.67
CA PHE A 118 -11.72 4.34 9.49
C PHE A 118 -12.94 4.86 10.26
N PRO A 119 -12.85 6.03 10.90
CA PRO A 119 -13.92 6.58 11.69
C PRO A 119 -15.16 6.90 10.85
N LYS A 120 -16.33 6.60 11.41
CA LYS A 120 -17.62 6.87 10.79
C LYS A 120 -18.48 7.72 11.74
N ASN A 121 -19.32 8.56 11.15
CA ASN A 121 -20.34 9.27 11.89
C ASN A 121 -21.54 8.34 12.23
N ARG A 122 -22.54 8.88 12.94
CA ARG A 122 -23.75 8.13 13.34
C ARG A 122 -24.60 7.61 12.18
N TYR A 123 -24.39 8.10 10.97
CA TYR A 123 -25.10 7.67 9.77
C TYR A 123 -24.31 6.67 8.93
N GLY A 124 -23.10 6.31 9.37
CA GLY A 124 -22.23 5.37 8.67
C GLY A 124 -21.35 6.01 7.58
N GLU A 125 -21.35 7.32 7.45
CA GLU A 125 -20.47 8.03 6.52
C GLU A 125 -19.07 8.15 7.10
N TYR A 126 -18.05 8.06 6.25
CA TYR A 126 -16.66 8.27 6.68
C TYR A 126 -16.42 9.71 7.06
N VAL A 127 -15.82 9.91 8.23
CA VAL A 127 -15.46 11.26 8.70
C VAL A 127 -14.30 11.80 7.88
N GLY A 128 -14.55 12.93 7.20
CA GLY A 128 -13.53 13.67 6.46
C GLY A 128 -13.13 14.94 7.21
N TYR A 129 -11.89 15.38 6.98
CA TYR A 129 -11.38 16.67 7.43
C TYR A 129 -11.17 17.56 6.20
N LYS A 130 -11.44 18.83 6.35
CA LYS A 130 -11.15 19.85 5.34
C LYS A 130 -9.80 20.48 5.62
#